data_79b1f5bb788b14e8ee90692ffedd910b
#
_entry.id   79b1f5bb788b14e8ee90692ffedd910b
#
_cell.length_a   1.000
_cell.length_b   1.000
_cell.length_c   1.000
_cell.angle_alpha   90.00
_cell.angle_beta   90.00
_cell.angle_gamma   90.00
#
_symmetry.space_group_name_H-M   'P 1'
#
loop_
_entity.id
_entity.type
_entity.pdbx_description
1 polymer ?
#
loop_
_entity_poly.entity_id
_entity_poly.type
_entity_poly.pdbx_seq_one_letter_code
_entity_poly.pdbx_strand_id
1 'polypeptide(L)'
;MTDRQDTRRRAGRAEPSRDMRSRDVRSRDRQRQKKPPREPIWPKVKALNWYFITGFSFFLLVVGMFAYSGARLYELLNDAEAVPIEAVMINGDRHYTTDDDIRKAMESLMLRSFFSADVGEIQKTIKALPWVHEVSVRRVWPARIKVHLQEQKVAARWNGMDWLNESGEAFSAPSRPELEGLPKLSGPENMSAEVLKAYRQIEELLRINGFGLESLSLSPRHAWIAVLENGITLELGREDKMARIQRFINVYPTLTQQAKAVARVDLRYDTGLAVGWNETTQESR
;
A
#
# COMPACT_ATOMS: atom_id res chain seq x y z
N MET A 1 -44.80 -26.43 -12.31
CA MET A 1 -45.32 -27.75 -12.02
C MET A 1 -45.86 -27.67 -10.64
N THR A 2 -47.15 -27.42 -10.57
CA THR A 2 -48.23 -28.35 -10.27
C THR A 2 -48.25 -28.71 -8.79
N ASP A 3 -49.24 -28.60 -7.99
CA ASP A 3 -50.67 -28.37 -8.21
C ASP A 3 -51.31 -28.42 -6.82
N ARG A 4 -52.19 -27.49 -6.45
CA ARG A 4 -53.66 -27.74 -6.31
C ARG A 4 -54.01 -28.75 -5.23
N GLN A 5 -54.98 -28.66 -4.43
CA GLN A 5 -56.36 -28.11 -4.40
C GLN A 5 -56.93 -28.46 -3.03
N ASP A 6 -57.61 -27.62 -2.34
CA ASP A 6 -59.05 -27.27 -2.47
C ASP A 6 -59.99 -28.36 -2.00
N THR A 7 -60.91 -28.02 -1.12
CA THR A 7 -62.36 -28.19 -1.11
C THR A 7 -62.87 -28.25 0.33
N ARG A 8 -63.61 -27.24 0.76
CA ARG A 8 -65.05 -26.96 0.58
C ARG A 8 -66.02 -27.89 1.29
N ARG A 9 -66.89 -27.23 2.05
CA ARG A 9 -68.34 -27.36 2.19
C ARG A 9 -68.86 -28.30 3.31
N ARG A 10 -69.90 -28.09 4.02
CA ARG A 10 -71.16 -27.29 4.00
C ARG A 10 -71.85 -27.48 5.37
N ALA A 11 -72.39 -26.53 6.03
CA ALA A 11 -73.76 -26.03 6.00
C ALA A 11 -74.88 -26.98 6.55
N GLY A 12 -75.66 -26.45 7.45
CA GLY A 12 -76.97 -26.97 7.87
C GLY A 12 -77.37 -26.48 9.27
N ARG A 13 -77.90 -25.44 9.50
CA ARG A 13 -79.23 -24.80 9.51
C ARG A 13 -80.37 -25.77 9.92
N ALA A 14 -80.94 -25.53 11.09
CA ALA A 14 -82.38 -25.51 11.35
C ALA A 14 -82.71 -25.10 12.81
N GLU A 15 -83.37 -24.02 12.94
CA GLU A 15 -84.37 -23.69 13.97
C GLU A 15 -85.65 -24.41 13.61
N PRO A 16 -86.77 -24.23 14.35
CA PRO A 16 -87.05 -23.81 15.72
C PRO A 16 -88.11 -24.67 16.43
N SER A 17 -88.43 -24.46 17.67
CA SER A 17 -89.83 -24.51 18.11
C SER A 17 -90.03 -23.94 19.53
N ARG A 18 -90.97 -23.14 19.58
CA ARG A 18 -91.70 -22.56 20.78
C ARG A 18 -92.33 -23.69 21.60
N ASP A 19 -92.44 -23.51 22.92
CA ASP A 19 -93.70 -23.22 23.61
C ASP A 19 -93.46 -23.05 25.11
N MET A 20 -93.95 -22.01 25.60
CA MET A 20 -95.03 -21.63 26.50
C MET A 20 -94.96 -22.09 27.95
N ARG A 21 -94.92 -21.04 28.77
CA ARG A 21 -95.66 -20.79 30.05
C ARG A 21 -95.52 -21.75 31.22
N SER A 22 -94.93 -21.20 32.27
CA SER A 22 -95.79 -20.94 33.47
C SER A 22 -95.07 -19.99 34.43
N ARG A 23 -95.85 -19.05 34.90
CA ARG A 23 -95.61 -18.10 35.98
C ARG A 23 -95.37 -18.87 37.29
N ASP A 24 -94.36 -18.53 38.02
CA ASP A 24 -94.64 -18.34 39.45
C ASP A 24 -93.75 -17.25 40.08
N VAL A 25 -94.36 -16.46 40.81
CA VAL A 25 -93.91 -15.31 41.57
C VAL A 25 -93.33 -15.82 42.88
N ARG A 26 -92.12 -15.45 43.26
CA ARG A 26 -91.79 -15.07 44.63
C ARG A 26 -90.34 -14.61 44.86
N SER A 27 -90.38 -13.46 45.47
CA SER A 27 -89.42 -12.93 46.47
C SER A 27 -88.02 -12.54 46.03
N ARG A 28 -87.88 -11.26 45.96
CA ARG A 28 -86.66 -10.44 46.03
C ARG A 28 -85.84 -10.85 47.27
N ASP A 29 -84.73 -11.44 47.07
CA ASP A 29 -83.65 -11.30 48.05
C ASP A 29 -82.38 -10.76 47.29
N ARG A 30 -82.19 -9.47 47.53
CA ARG A 30 -81.01 -8.72 47.09
C ARG A 30 -79.81 -9.17 47.95
N GLN A 31 -79.18 -10.27 47.61
CA GLN A 31 -77.85 -10.50 48.13
C GLN A 31 -76.92 -9.48 47.49
N ARG A 32 -76.54 -8.45 48.23
CA ARG A 32 -75.42 -7.60 48.00
C ARG A 32 -74.19 -8.50 47.86
N GLN A 33 -73.75 -8.79 46.61
CA GLN A 33 -72.41 -9.31 46.37
C GLN A 33 -71.44 -8.29 46.90
N LYS A 34 -70.83 -8.53 48.04
CA LYS A 34 -69.66 -7.86 48.55
C LYS A 34 -68.58 -8.08 47.54
N LYS A 35 -68.12 -7.01 46.85
CA LYS A 35 -66.90 -7.03 46.04
C LYS A 35 -65.78 -7.66 46.90
N PRO A 36 -65.04 -8.64 46.39
CA PRO A 36 -63.92 -9.14 47.15
C PRO A 36 -62.96 -8.00 47.48
N PRO A 37 -62.37 -7.99 48.65
CA PRO A 37 -61.42 -6.95 49.04
C PRO A 37 -60.26 -6.97 47.99
N ARG A 38 -59.98 -5.79 47.47
CA ARG A 38 -58.77 -5.62 46.60
C ARG A 38 -57.58 -6.07 47.45
N GLU A 39 -56.97 -7.18 47.09
CA GLU A 39 -55.74 -7.62 47.71
C GLU A 39 -54.70 -6.49 47.55
N PRO A 40 -54.07 -6.08 48.63
CA PRO A 40 -53.03 -5.06 48.55
C PRO A 40 -51.87 -5.59 47.69
N ILE A 41 -51.45 -4.77 46.76
CA ILE A 41 -50.35 -5.07 45.81
C ILE A 41 -49.00 -5.35 46.54
N TRP A 42 -48.93 -5.03 47.82
CA TRP A 42 -47.73 -5.15 48.66
C TRP A 42 -47.21 -6.56 49.00
N PRO A 43 -48.02 -7.65 49.01
CA PRO A 43 -47.45 -8.95 49.34
C PRO A 43 -46.58 -9.58 48.23
N LYS A 44 -46.69 -9.08 46.99
CA LYS A 44 -45.85 -9.64 45.90
C LYS A 44 -44.39 -9.21 45.98
N VAL A 45 -44.07 -8.14 46.71
CA VAL A 45 -42.70 -7.67 46.91
C VAL A 45 -41.95 -8.51 47.96
N LYS A 46 -42.63 -9.19 48.88
CA LYS A 46 -42.02 -10.04 49.90
C LYS A 46 -41.52 -11.40 49.41
N ALA A 47 -41.93 -11.80 48.18
CA ALA A 47 -41.45 -13.02 47.56
C ALA A 47 -40.19 -12.79 46.69
N LEU A 48 -39.72 -11.57 46.62
CA LEU A 48 -38.50 -11.26 45.88
C LEU A 48 -37.30 -11.76 46.70
N ASN A 49 -36.63 -12.77 46.16
CA ASN A 49 -35.54 -13.46 46.83
C ASN A 49 -34.39 -12.45 47.11
N TRP A 50 -34.31 -11.91 48.35
CA TRP A 50 -33.35 -10.89 48.77
C TRP A 50 -31.91 -11.29 48.44
N TYR A 51 -31.58 -12.59 48.52
CA TYR A 51 -30.29 -13.12 48.13
C TYR A 51 -30.01 -12.96 46.63
N PHE A 52 -31.04 -13.02 45.80
CA PHE A 52 -30.89 -12.79 44.36
C PHE A 52 -30.65 -11.32 44.05
N ILE A 53 -31.29 -10.41 44.76
CA ILE A 53 -31.10 -8.96 44.57
C ILE A 53 -29.69 -8.57 45.03
N THR A 54 -29.28 -9.04 46.22
CA THR A 54 -27.91 -8.75 46.73
C THR A 54 -26.85 -9.35 45.84
N GLY A 55 -26.99 -10.60 45.37
CA GLY A 55 -26.09 -11.24 44.46
C GLY A 55 -25.99 -10.53 43.10
N PHE A 56 -27.16 -10.11 42.56
CA PHE A 56 -27.19 -9.38 41.29
C PHE A 56 -26.62 -7.98 41.43
N SER A 57 -26.90 -7.28 42.55
CA SER A 57 -26.31 -5.96 42.85
C SER A 57 -24.79 -6.06 43.00
N PHE A 58 -24.30 -7.09 43.72
CA PHE A 58 -22.88 -7.34 43.82
C PHE A 58 -22.22 -7.65 42.47
N PHE A 59 -22.87 -8.47 41.64
CA PHE A 59 -22.43 -8.75 40.29
C PHE A 59 -22.30 -7.48 39.44
N LEU A 60 -23.33 -6.62 39.45
CA LEU A 60 -23.30 -5.33 38.74
C LEU A 60 -22.20 -4.41 39.26
N LEU A 61 -21.95 -4.39 40.59
CA LEU A 61 -20.84 -3.63 41.18
C LEU A 61 -19.48 -4.13 40.68
N VAL A 62 -19.27 -5.45 40.64
CA VAL A 62 -18.04 -6.05 40.14
C VAL A 62 -17.86 -5.73 38.67
N VAL A 63 -18.90 -5.89 37.84
CA VAL A 63 -18.85 -5.54 36.41
C VAL A 63 -18.56 -4.05 36.22
N GLY A 64 -19.21 -3.19 36.99
CA GLY A 64 -18.96 -1.74 36.97
C GLY A 64 -17.53 -1.39 37.35
N MET A 65 -16.97 -2.06 38.38
CA MET A 65 -15.60 -1.88 38.80
C MET A 65 -14.62 -2.32 37.71
N PHE A 66 -14.86 -3.47 37.05
CA PHE A 66 -14.03 -3.93 35.91
C PHE A 66 -14.12 -2.96 34.73
N ALA A 67 -15.33 -2.48 34.39
CA ALA A 67 -15.52 -1.50 33.33
C ALA A 67 -14.79 -0.17 33.63
N TYR A 68 -14.90 0.32 34.85
CA TYR A 68 -14.20 1.53 35.30
C TYR A 68 -12.66 1.35 35.27
N SER A 69 -12.16 0.22 35.81
CA SER A 69 -10.73 -0.08 35.79
C SER A 69 -10.22 -0.23 34.36
N GLY A 70 -10.99 -0.89 33.49
CA GLY A 70 -10.65 -1.01 32.06
C GLY A 70 -10.59 0.34 31.35
N ALA A 71 -11.56 1.23 31.61
CA ALA A 71 -11.56 2.59 31.07
C ALA A 71 -10.36 3.41 31.53
N ARG A 72 -10.04 3.35 32.84
CA ARG A 72 -8.88 4.05 33.39
C ARG A 72 -7.56 3.51 32.86
N LEU A 73 -7.45 2.19 32.70
CA LEU A 73 -6.28 1.57 32.10
C LEU A 73 -6.13 1.99 30.63
N TYR A 74 -7.23 2.03 29.90
CA TYR A 74 -7.25 2.49 28.49
C TYR A 74 -6.80 3.96 28.36
N GLU A 75 -7.28 4.85 29.25
CA GLU A 75 -6.85 6.25 29.30
C GLU A 75 -5.33 6.34 29.57
N LEU A 76 -4.82 5.64 30.60
CA LEU A 76 -3.40 5.62 30.95
C LEU A 76 -2.52 5.08 29.83
N LEU A 77 -2.95 4.04 29.13
CA LEU A 77 -2.18 3.47 28.01
C LEU A 77 -2.15 4.38 26.78
N ASN A 78 -3.18 5.20 26.58
CA ASN A 78 -3.25 6.15 25.48
C ASN A 78 -2.61 7.51 25.81
N ASP A 79 -2.31 7.76 27.05
CA ASP A 79 -1.66 8.99 27.48
C ASP A 79 -0.18 8.98 27.07
N ALA A 80 0.20 9.96 26.25
CA ALA A 80 1.57 10.12 25.78
C ALA A 80 2.54 10.52 26.90
N GLU A 81 2.05 11.19 27.95
CA GLU A 81 2.86 11.56 29.11
C GLU A 81 3.11 10.37 30.05
N ALA A 82 2.13 9.46 30.16
CA ALA A 82 2.24 8.28 31.01
C ALA A 82 3.13 7.19 30.40
N VAL A 83 3.09 7.01 29.08
CA VAL A 83 3.89 6.00 28.37
C VAL A 83 4.47 6.58 27.08
N PRO A 84 5.47 7.46 27.17
CA PRO A 84 6.12 8.06 26.00
C PRO A 84 6.97 7.03 25.25
N ILE A 85 7.24 7.31 23.97
CA ILE A 85 8.25 6.59 23.21
C ILE A 85 9.63 7.05 23.70
N GLU A 86 10.35 6.22 24.43
CA GLU A 86 11.66 6.56 25.02
C GLU A 86 12.78 6.64 23.98
N ALA A 87 12.77 5.75 23.00
CA ALA A 87 13.82 5.70 21.98
C ALA A 87 13.34 5.12 20.66
N VAL A 88 13.88 5.67 19.59
CA VAL A 88 13.78 5.11 18.23
C VAL A 88 15.16 4.58 17.85
N MET A 89 15.25 3.27 17.66
CA MET A 89 16.47 2.61 17.21
C MET A 89 16.42 2.44 15.70
N ILE A 90 17.26 3.16 14.99
CA ILE A 90 17.32 3.14 13.54
C ILE A 90 18.52 2.26 13.13
N ASN A 91 18.25 1.20 12.37
CA ASN A 91 19.23 0.26 11.85
C ASN A 91 19.11 0.16 10.33
N GLY A 92 20.19 -0.20 9.67
CA GLY A 92 20.28 -0.38 8.22
C GLY A 92 21.49 0.37 7.65
N ASP A 93 21.94 -0.06 6.46
CA ASP A 93 22.98 0.63 5.75
C ASP A 93 22.39 1.88 5.08
N ARG A 94 22.80 3.05 5.58
CA ARG A 94 22.31 4.35 5.15
C ARG A 94 23.46 5.21 4.65
N HIS A 95 23.27 5.78 3.49
CA HIS A 95 24.24 6.68 2.86
C HIS A 95 23.63 8.05 2.58
N TYR A 96 22.36 8.09 2.22
CA TYR A 96 21.65 9.29 1.80
C TYR A 96 20.62 9.80 2.81
N THR A 97 20.04 8.93 3.62
CA THR A 97 19.01 9.26 4.61
C THR A 97 19.65 9.50 5.98
N THR A 98 19.55 10.71 6.50
CA THR A 98 20.10 11.04 7.81
C THR A 98 19.12 10.72 8.95
N ASP A 99 19.65 10.61 10.18
CA ASP A 99 18.80 10.47 11.37
C ASP A 99 17.85 11.66 11.55
N ASP A 100 18.26 12.86 11.12
CA ASP A 100 17.43 14.04 11.18
C ASP A 100 16.25 13.99 10.20
N ASP A 101 16.44 13.43 8.99
CA ASP A 101 15.35 13.26 8.03
C ASP A 101 14.28 12.33 8.59
N ILE A 102 14.70 11.21 9.20
CA ILE A 102 13.79 10.25 9.83
C ILE A 102 13.09 10.87 11.04
N ARG A 103 13.84 11.60 11.88
CA ARG A 103 13.29 12.27 13.06
C ARG A 103 12.25 13.32 12.70
N LYS A 104 12.53 14.17 11.71
CA LYS A 104 11.58 15.15 11.20
C LYS A 104 10.33 14.50 10.61
N ALA A 105 10.51 13.43 9.83
CA ALA A 105 9.38 12.68 9.29
C ALA A 105 8.49 12.08 10.39
N MET A 106 9.06 11.70 11.52
CA MET A 106 8.34 11.08 12.64
C MET A 106 7.86 12.07 13.71
N GLU A 107 8.23 13.35 13.66
CA GLU A 107 7.99 14.32 14.73
C GLU A 107 6.54 14.35 15.22
N SER A 108 5.59 14.43 14.30
CA SER A 108 4.17 14.44 14.64
C SER A 108 3.66 13.11 15.22
N LEU A 109 4.31 12.00 14.90
CA LEU A 109 3.92 10.66 15.32
C LEU A 109 4.49 10.30 16.70
N MET A 110 5.62 10.90 17.08
CA MET A 110 6.26 10.71 18.38
C MET A 110 5.53 11.41 19.53
N LEU A 111 4.59 12.28 19.25
CA LEU A 111 3.72 12.93 20.26
C LEU A 111 2.63 12.00 20.80
N ARG A 112 2.55 10.77 20.30
CA ARG A 112 1.58 9.75 20.76
C ARG A 112 2.22 8.82 21.80
N SER A 113 1.35 8.16 22.59
CA SER A 113 1.80 7.11 23.51
C SER A 113 2.37 5.92 22.72
N PHE A 114 3.28 5.16 23.36
CA PHE A 114 3.85 3.94 22.79
C PHE A 114 2.78 2.93 22.33
N PHE A 115 1.63 2.88 23.02
CA PHE A 115 0.55 1.95 22.67
C PHE A 115 -0.36 2.49 21.57
N SER A 116 -0.58 3.81 21.51
CA SER A 116 -1.44 4.45 20.52
C SER A 116 -0.69 4.82 19.23
N ALA A 117 0.65 4.79 19.21
CA ALA A 117 1.44 5.03 18.01
C ALA A 117 1.16 3.97 16.95
N ASP A 118 0.68 4.37 15.78
CA ASP A 118 0.45 3.44 14.67
C ASP A 118 1.76 3.15 13.93
N VAL A 119 2.26 1.92 14.10
CA VAL A 119 3.47 1.44 13.44
C VAL A 119 3.33 1.45 11.91
N GLY A 120 2.12 1.21 11.39
CA GLY A 120 1.86 1.27 9.96
C GLY A 120 1.93 2.70 9.41
N GLU A 121 1.45 3.68 10.17
CA GLU A 121 1.57 5.10 9.81
C GLU A 121 3.03 5.54 9.83
N ILE A 122 3.80 5.16 10.86
CA ILE A 122 5.24 5.40 10.95
C ILE A 122 5.96 4.79 9.73
N GLN A 123 5.65 3.55 9.41
CA GLN A 123 6.24 2.86 8.26
C GLN A 123 5.95 3.59 6.95
N LYS A 124 4.70 4.01 6.71
CA LYS A 124 4.32 4.77 5.51
C LYS A 124 5.04 6.10 5.41
N THR A 125 5.16 6.80 6.55
CA THR A 125 5.83 8.11 6.60
C THR A 125 7.32 8.01 6.28
N ILE A 126 8.02 7.02 6.84
CA ILE A 126 9.44 6.79 6.55
C ILE A 126 9.62 6.28 5.11
N LYS A 127 8.73 5.41 4.62
CA LYS A 127 8.75 4.90 3.24
C LYS A 127 8.59 6.01 2.20
N ALA A 128 7.94 7.13 2.55
CA ALA A 128 7.77 8.27 1.67
C ALA A 128 9.05 9.14 1.53
N LEU A 129 10.10 8.88 2.31
CA LEU A 129 11.37 9.56 2.14
C LEU A 129 12.03 9.17 0.80
N PRO A 130 12.62 10.12 0.07
CA PRO A 130 13.08 9.93 -1.31
C PRO A 130 14.01 8.74 -1.52
N TRP A 131 14.92 8.52 -0.56
CA TRP A 131 15.97 7.50 -0.68
C TRP A 131 15.60 6.15 -0.07
N VAL A 132 14.41 6.01 0.50
CA VAL A 132 13.99 4.78 1.19
C VAL A 132 13.39 3.79 0.20
N HIS A 133 14.07 2.65 0.03
CA HIS A 133 13.56 1.53 -0.76
C HIS A 133 12.57 0.70 0.05
N GLU A 134 12.98 0.28 1.24
CA GLU A 134 12.13 -0.53 2.12
C GLU A 134 12.34 -0.15 3.58
N VAL A 135 11.27 -0.23 4.37
CA VAL A 135 11.32 0.03 5.80
C VAL A 135 10.45 -0.95 6.57
N SER A 136 10.99 -1.47 7.65
CA SER A 136 10.28 -2.31 8.60
C SER A 136 10.31 -1.64 9.96
N VAL A 137 9.13 -1.46 10.56
CA VAL A 137 8.98 -0.83 11.87
C VAL A 137 8.35 -1.83 12.84
N ARG A 138 8.92 -1.95 14.03
CA ARG A 138 8.36 -2.82 15.07
C ARG A 138 8.51 -2.21 16.45
N ARG A 139 7.55 -2.48 17.32
CA ARG A 139 7.63 -2.15 18.73
C ARG A 139 8.57 -3.09 19.46
N VAL A 140 9.38 -2.55 20.35
CA VAL A 140 10.28 -3.30 21.24
C VAL A 140 10.02 -2.85 22.68
N TRP A 141 9.64 -3.78 23.52
CA TRP A 141 9.38 -3.51 24.93
C TRP A 141 10.63 -2.99 25.66
N PRO A 142 10.49 -2.09 26.65
CA PRO A 142 9.22 -1.58 27.19
C PRO A 142 8.60 -0.41 26.40
N ALA A 143 9.38 0.50 25.79
CA ALA A 143 8.86 1.73 25.18
C ALA A 143 9.71 2.19 23.98
N ARG A 144 10.16 1.25 23.15
CA ARG A 144 11.07 1.52 22.03
C ARG A 144 10.45 1.16 20.69
N ILE A 145 10.79 1.93 19.67
CA ILE A 145 10.47 1.62 18.28
C ILE A 145 11.77 1.26 17.56
N LYS A 146 11.80 0.10 16.92
CA LYS A 146 12.90 -0.31 16.07
C LYS A 146 12.50 -0.12 14.62
N VAL A 147 13.25 0.70 13.92
CA VAL A 147 13.16 0.95 12.48
C VAL A 147 14.32 0.25 11.81
N HIS A 148 14.04 -0.60 10.83
CA HIS A 148 15.05 -1.15 9.94
C HIS A 148 14.77 -0.60 8.55
N LEU A 149 15.75 0.09 7.98
CA LEU A 149 15.62 0.82 6.73
C LEU A 149 16.63 0.28 5.73
N GLN A 150 16.18 0.15 4.49
CA GLN A 150 17.00 -0.16 3.32
C GLN A 150 16.87 0.96 2.32
N GLU A 151 18.00 1.54 1.90
CA GLU A 151 18.03 2.60 0.90
C GLU A 151 17.97 2.07 -0.52
N GLN A 152 17.55 2.97 -1.43
CA GLN A 152 17.58 2.76 -2.88
C GLN A 152 19.03 2.61 -3.36
N LYS A 153 19.32 1.56 -4.09
CA LYS A 153 20.59 1.39 -4.79
C LYS A 153 20.42 1.88 -6.21
N VAL A 154 21.03 3.01 -6.50
CA VAL A 154 20.89 3.66 -7.80
C VAL A 154 21.72 2.93 -8.86
N ALA A 155 21.07 2.60 -9.99
CA ALA A 155 21.72 1.97 -11.15
C ALA A 155 21.90 2.92 -12.33
N ALA A 156 20.98 3.88 -12.51
CA ALA A 156 21.00 4.78 -13.66
C ALA A 156 20.16 6.05 -13.40
N ARG A 157 20.41 7.09 -14.20
CA ARG A 157 19.51 8.25 -14.30
C ARG A 157 18.38 7.96 -15.26
N TRP A 158 17.14 8.33 -14.91
CA TRP A 158 15.95 8.04 -15.69
C TRP A 158 15.26 9.31 -16.21
N ASN A 159 15.00 9.38 -17.51
CA ASN A 159 14.32 10.50 -18.18
C ASN A 159 14.84 11.90 -17.80
N GLY A 160 16.11 11.98 -17.36
CA GLY A 160 16.77 13.25 -17.00
C GLY A 160 16.47 13.77 -15.59
N MET A 161 15.41 13.34 -14.92
CA MET A 161 15.02 13.86 -13.58
C MET A 161 15.02 12.79 -12.50
N ASP A 162 14.55 11.60 -12.80
CA ASP A 162 14.41 10.49 -11.86
C ASP A 162 15.61 9.55 -11.87
N TRP A 163 15.57 8.56 -11.01
CA TRP A 163 16.57 7.52 -10.87
C TRP A 163 15.95 6.13 -11.07
N LEU A 164 16.74 5.18 -11.54
CA LEU A 164 16.40 3.76 -11.51
C LEU A 164 17.19 3.07 -10.42
N ASN A 165 16.52 2.23 -9.66
CA ASN A 165 17.20 1.30 -8.76
C ASN A 165 17.69 0.05 -9.51
N GLU A 166 18.43 -0.83 -8.81
CA GLU A 166 18.94 -2.10 -9.37
C GLU A 166 17.85 -3.02 -9.91
N SER A 167 16.62 -2.90 -9.44
CA SER A 167 15.44 -3.65 -9.90
C SER A 167 14.79 -3.03 -11.15
N GLY A 168 15.19 -1.83 -11.54
CA GLY A 168 14.62 -1.09 -12.66
C GLY A 168 13.36 -0.31 -12.31
N GLU A 169 13.07 -0.11 -11.02
CA GLU A 169 11.99 0.75 -10.56
C GLU A 169 12.44 2.20 -10.59
N ALA A 170 11.58 3.08 -11.13
CA ALA A 170 11.84 4.51 -11.14
C ALA A 170 11.45 5.13 -9.79
N PHE A 171 12.28 6.03 -9.28
CA PHE A 171 12.02 6.80 -8.08
C PHE A 171 12.60 8.21 -8.18
N SER A 172 11.96 9.16 -7.49
CA SER A 172 12.39 10.56 -7.46
C SER A 172 13.17 10.83 -6.18
N ALA A 173 14.38 11.34 -6.33
CA ALA A 173 15.21 11.77 -5.21
C ALA A 173 16.13 12.93 -5.63
N PRO A 174 16.56 13.80 -4.68
CA PRO A 174 17.49 14.88 -4.98
C PRO A 174 18.79 14.39 -5.62
N SER A 175 19.29 15.11 -6.64
CA SER A 175 20.56 14.77 -7.27
C SER A 175 21.72 14.91 -6.28
N ARG A 176 22.73 14.05 -6.44
CA ARG A 176 23.94 14.04 -5.63
C ARG A 176 25.17 14.00 -6.56
N PRO A 177 26.26 14.69 -6.22
CA PRO A 177 27.46 14.72 -7.07
C PRO A 177 28.03 13.31 -7.37
N GLU A 178 27.93 12.39 -6.42
CA GLU A 178 28.45 11.03 -6.55
C GLU A 178 27.70 10.21 -7.62
N LEU A 179 26.53 10.65 -8.05
CA LEU A 179 25.65 9.98 -9.01
C LEU A 179 25.76 10.55 -10.43
N GLU A 180 26.59 11.57 -10.65
CA GLU A 180 26.72 12.23 -11.97
C GLU A 180 27.33 11.33 -13.04
N GLY A 181 28.16 10.37 -12.62
CA GLY A 181 28.81 9.40 -13.52
C GLY A 181 27.93 8.20 -13.94
N LEU A 182 26.70 8.13 -13.45
CA LEU A 182 25.83 7.00 -13.79
C LEU A 182 25.26 7.11 -15.21
N PRO A 183 24.98 5.96 -15.87
CA PRO A 183 24.42 5.93 -17.21
C PRO A 183 23.08 6.65 -17.29
N LYS A 184 22.82 7.28 -18.44
CA LYS A 184 21.58 8.02 -18.71
C LYS A 184 20.64 7.16 -19.52
N LEU A 185 19.56 6.71 -18.90
CA LEU A 185 18.53 5.89 -19.52
C LEU A 185 17.25 6.70 -19.73
N SER A 186 16.56 6.43 -20.84
CA SER A 186 15.28 7.07 -21.11
C SER A 186 14.33 6.16 -21.88
N GLY A 187 13.03 6.36 -21.64
CA GLY A 187 11.99 5.57 -22.28
C GLY A 187 10.59 5.84 -21.70
N PRO A 188 9.58 5.10 -22.18
CA PRO A 188 8.25 5.12 -21.58
C PRO A 188 8.30 4.68 -20.11
N GLU A 189 7.49 5.30 -19.25
CA GLU A 189 7.52 5.09 -17.78
C GLU A 189 7.37 3.63 -17.36
N ASN A 190 6.53 2.88 -18.07
CA ASN A 190 6.27 1.46 -17.78
C ASN A 190 7.33 0.50 -18.34
N MET A 191 8.38 1.01 -18.97
CA MET A 191 9.43 0.21 -19.62
C MET A 191 10.81 0.34 -18.92
N SER A 192 10.87 0.98 -17.79
CA SER A 192 12.12 1.28 -17.06
C SER A 192 12.96 0.03 -16.77
N ALA A 193 12.34 -1.04 -16.28
CA ALA A 193 13.02 -2.31 -16.00
C ALA A 193 13.54 -2.99 -17.29
N GLU A 194 12.80 -2.89 -18.39
CA GLU A 194 13.24 -3.43 -19.70
C GLU A 194 14.42 -2.63 -20.24
N VAL A 195 14.37 -1.29 -20.14
CA VAL A 195 15.47 -0.44 -20.59
C VAL A 195 16.73 -0.70 -19.77
N LEU A 196 16.64 -0.83 -18.46
CA LEU A 196 17.77 -1.19 -17.60
C LEU A 196 18.34 -2.56 -17.94
N LYS A 197 17.49 -3.55 -18.18
CA LYS A 197 17.94 -4.89 -18.60
C LYS A 197 18.65 -4.86 -19.95
N ALA A 198 18.08 -4.13 -20.90
CA ALA A 198 18.71 -3.97 -22.23
C ALA A 198 20.06 -3.25 -22.12
N TYR A 199 20.13 -2.19 -21.29
CA TYR A 199 21.38 -1.48 -21.03
C TYR A 199 22.46 -2.42 -20.53
N ARG A 200 22.21 -3.22 -19.50
CA ARG A 200 23.18 -4.17 -18.93
C ARG A 200 23.70 -5.17 -19.97
N GLN A 201 22.81 -5.68 -20.81
CA GLN A 201 23.18 -6.61 -21.88
C GLN A 201 24.06 -5.96 -22.97
N ILE A 202 23.69 -4.76 -23.37
CA ILE A 202 24.42 -3.99 -24.39
C ILE A 202 25.78 -3.51 -23.85
N GLU A 203 25.76 -2.98 -22.61
CA GLU A 203 26.99 -2.51 -21.94
C GLU A 203 28.00 -3.63 -21.80
N GLU A 204 27.60 -4.82 -21.37
CA GLU A 204 28.50 -5.97 -21.25
C GLU A 204 29.12 -6.35 -22.58
N LEU A 205 28.32 -6.42 -23.66
CA LEU A 205 28.82 -6.75 -25.01
C LEU A 205 29.80 -5.68 -25.50
N LEU A 206 29.50 -4.42 -25.32
CA LEU A 206 30.34 -3.29 -25.73
C LEU A 206 31.63 -3.24 -24.92
N ARG A 207 31.56 -3.40 -23.60
CA ARG A 207 32.71 -3.36 -22.68
C ARG A 207 33.75 -4.43 -23.01
N ILE A 208 33.35 -5.67 -23.33
CA ILE A 208 34.26 -6.75 -23.74
C ILE A 208 35.01 -6.37 -25.02
N ASN A 209 34.42 -5.53 -25.88
CA ASN A 209 34.99 -5.08 -27.12
C ASN A 209 35.63 -3.67 -27.04
N GLY A 210 35.85 -3.15 -25.84
CA GLY A 210 36.56 -1.89 -25.61
C GLY A 210 35.73 -0.61 -25.80
N PHE A 211 34.40 -0.71 -25.74
CA PHE A 211 33.50 0.43 -25.81
C PHE A 211 32.78 0.66 -24.48
N GLY A 212 32.66 1.93 -24.08
CA GLY A 212 31.76 2.35 -22.98
C GLY A 212 30.40 2.81 -23.51
N LEU A 213 29.32 2.53 -22.77
CA LEU A 213 28.00 2.94 -23.11
C LEU A 213 27.53 4.07 -22.15
N GLU A 214 27.43 5.29 -22.65
CA GLU A 214 27.02 6.48 -21.88
C GLU A 214 25.50 6.51 -21.67
N SER A 215 24.73 6.28 -22.74
CA SER A 215 23.27 6.36 -22.64
C SER A 215 22.56 5.35 -23.55
N LEU A 216 21.33 4.98 -23.12
CA LEU A 216 20.43 4.15 -23.90
C LEU A 216 19.02 4.74 -23.82
N SER A 217 18.40 4.92 -24.97
CA SER A 217 17.04 5.43 -25.06
C SER A 217 16.12 4.49 -25.83
N LEU A 218 14.90 4.35 -25.33
CA LEU A 218 13.79 3.65 -25.97
C LEU A 218 12.70 4.63 -26.34
N SER A 219 12.48 4.84 -27.63
CA SER A 219 11.41 5.72 -28.08
C SER A 219 10.02 5.12 -27.81
N PRO A 220 8.92 5.94 -27.78
CA PRO A 220 7.56 5.41 -27.69
C PRO A 220 7.16 4.45 -28.83
N ARG A 221 7.91 4.48 -29.94
CA ARG A 221 7.76 3.56 -31.07
C ARG A 221 8.62 2.32 -30.97
N HIS A 222 9.15 2.04 -29.76
CA HIS A 222 10.05 0.91 -29.46
C HIS A 222 11.35 0.89 -30.26
N ALA A 223 11.84 2.03 -30.74
CA ALA A 223 13.14 2.12 -31.39
C ALA A 223 14.23 2.47 -30.36
N TRP A 224 15.32 1.73 -30.39
CA TRP A 224 16.47 1.87 -29.52
C TRP A 224 17.53 2.77 -30.14
N ILE A 225 18.11 3.64 -29.33
CA ILE A 225 19.24 4.48 -29.66
C ILE A 225 20.24 4.35 -28.49
N ALA A 226 21.50 4.08 -28.81
CA ALA A 226 22.61 4.01 -27.86
C ALA A 226 23.63 5.10 -28.16
N VAL A 227 24.18 5.74 -27.14
CA VAL A 227 25.29 6.67 -27.28
C VAL A 227 26.47 6.12 -26.50
N LEU A 228 27.59 5.98 -27.20
CA LEU A 228 28.85 5.50 -26.62
C LEU A 228 29.58 6.66 -25.92
N GLU A 229 30.47 6.33 -24.96
CA GLU A 229 31.31 7.30 -24.26
C GLU A 229 32.22 8.13 -25.19
N ASN A 230 32.58 7.57 -26.35
CA ASN A 230 33.33 8.31 -27.38
C ASN A 230 32.47 9.22 -28.27
N GLY A 231 31.19 9.40 -27.92
CA GLY A 231 30.25 10.27 -28.60
C GLY A 231 29.53 9.66 -29.81
N ILE A 232 29.84 8.42 -30.20
CA ILE A 232 29.21 7.77 -31.35
C ILE A 232 27.73 7.41 -30.98
N THR A 233 26.80 7.84 -31.82
CA THR A 233 25.37 7.48 -31.70
C THR A 233 25.06 6.28 -32.58
N LEU A 234 24.50 5.21 -31.99
CA LEU A 234 24.06 4.00 -32.66
C LEU A 234 22.52 3.97 -32.74
N GLU A 235 21.97 3.98 -33.94
CA GLU A 235 20.56 3.76 -34.19
C GLU A 235 20.26 2.29 -34.37
N LEU A 236 19.73 1.63 -33.34
CA LEU A 236 19.51 0.19 -33.33
C LEU A 236 18.12 -0.21 -33.87
N GLY A 237 17.15 0.71 -33.92
CA GLY A 237 15.78 0.39 -34.31
C GLY A 237 15.05 -0.50 -33.32
N ARG A 238 14.11 -1.32 -33.78
CA ARG A 238 13.18 -2.08 -32.91
C ARG A 238 13.64 -3.49 -32.60
N GLU A 239 14.27 -4.16 -33.54
CA GLU A 239 14.54 -5.60 -33.52
C GLU A 239 16.04 -5.87 -33.45
N ASP A 240 16.39 -7.03 -32.94
CA ASP A 240 17.74 -7.61 -33.01
C ASP A 240 18.88 -6.69 -32.57
N LYS A 241 18.63 -5.85 -31.56
CA LYS A 241 19.59 -4.85 -31.06
C LYS A 241 20.99 -5.46 -30.78
N MET A 242 21.06 -6.69 -30.24
CA MET A 242 22.32 -7.34 -29.95
C MET A 242 23.09 -7.72 -31.23
N ALA A 243 22.41 -8.28 -32.21
CA ALA A 243 23.02 -8.60 -33.52
C ALA A 243 23.50 -7.33 -34.24
N ARG A 244 22.75 -6.24 -34.14
CA ARG A 244 23.10 -4.95 -34.72
C ARG A 244 24.34 -4.33 -34.07
N ILE A 245 24.44 -4.40 -32.74
CA ILE A 245 25.65 -3.96 -32.02
C ILE A 245 26.84 -4.84 -32.39
N GLN A 246 26.68 -6.16 -32.49
CA GLN A 246 27.76 -7.04 -32.92
C GLN A 246 28.25 -6.70 -34.34
N ARG A 247 27.34 -6.33 -35.23
CA ARG A 247 27.68 -5.87 -36.59
C ARG A 247 28.48 -4.56 -36.53
N PHE A 248 28.09 -3.61 -35.69
CA PHE A 248 28.87 -2.39 -35.47
C PHE A 248 30.28 -2.71 -35.01
N ILE A 249 30.42 -3.53 -33.99
CA ILE A 249 31.73 -3.94 -33.43
C ILE A 249 32.62 -4.54 -34.54
N ASN A 250 32.07 -5.43 -35.34
CA ASN A 250 32.81 -6.10 -36.43
C ASN A 250 33.28 -5.14 -37.53
N VAL A 251 32.53 -4.12 -37.84
CA VAL A 251 32.83 -3.15 -38.92
C VAL A 251 33.66 -1.96 -38.42
N TYR A 252 33.58 -1.64 -37.13
CA TYR A 252 34.25 -0.45 -36.56
C TYR A 252 35.73 -0.31 -36.87
N PRO A 253 36.58 -1.37 -36.84
CA PRO A 253 37.98 -1.26 -37.20
C PRO A 253 38.20 -0.78 -38.65
N THR A 254 37.30 -1.09 -39.57
CA THR A 254 37.36 -0.61 -40.94
C THR A 254 36.94 0.86 -41.05
N LEU A 255 35.97 1.31 -40.19
CA LEU A 255 35.52 2.69 -40.15
C LEU A 255 36.60 3.63 -39.62
N THR A 256 37.41 3.19 -38.65
CA THR A 256 38.49 3.99 -38.07
C THR A 256 39.70 4.20 -38.99
N GLN A 257 39.82 3.42 -40.07
CA GLN A 257 40.86 3.63 -41.09
C GLN A 257 40.55 4.84 -42.00
N GLN A 258 39.34 5.41 -41.89
CA GLN A 258 38.97 6.59 -42.66
C GLN A 258 39.46 7.87 -41.97
N ALA A 259 39.73 8.91 -42.73
CA ALA A 259 40.28 10.17 -42.22
C ALA A 259 39.28 11.00 -41.40
N LYS A 260 38.02 10.60 -41.35
CA LYS A 260 36.93 11.31 -40.64
C LYS A 260 36.47 10.53 -39.41
N ALA A 261 36.17 11.21 -38.32
CA ALA A 261 35.64 10.60 -37.14
C ALA A 261 34.16 10.23 -37.33
N VAL A 262 33.80 9.04 -36.87
CA VAL A 262 32.41 8.55 -36.88
C VAL A 262 31.57 9.33 -35.83
N ALA A 263 30.48 9.91 -36.29
CA ALA A 263 29.53 10.58 -35.39
C ALA A 263 28.30 9.73 -35.10
N ARG A 264 27.79 9.04 -36.09
CA ARG A 264 26.54 8.27 -36.01
C ARG A 264 26.61 7.04 -36.90
N VAL A 265 26.04 5.93 -36.44
CA VAL A 265 25.90 4.71 -37.23
C VAL A 265 24.45 4.25 -37.19
N ASP A 266 23.81 4.23 -38.37
CA ASP A 266 22.45 3.70 -38.51
C ASP A 266 22.52 2.20 -38.83
N LEU A 267 22.10 1.38 -37.89
CA LEU A 267 22.12 -0.07 -37.93
C LEU A 267 20.74 -0.71 -38.21
N ARG A 268 19.77 0.10 -38.59
CA ARG A 268 18.37 -0.35 -38.83
C ARG A 268 18.24 -1.23 -40.06
N TYR A 269 19.17 -1.16 -40.94
CA TYR A 269 19.21 -2.00 -42.16
C TYR A 269 19.60 -3.45 -41.83
N ASP A 270 18.98 -4.41 -42.53
CA ASP A 270 19.21 -5.83 -42.24
C ASP A 270 20.58 -6.32 -42.63
N THR A 271 21.13 -5.84 -43.76
CA THR A 271 22.39 -6.34 -44.34
C THR A 271 23.53 -5.33 -44.34
N GLY A 272 23.30 -4.08 -43.90
CA GLY A 272 24.27 -3.02 -43.96
C GLY A 272 24.20 -2.06 -42.81
N LEU A 273 24.93 -0.96 -42.95
CA LEU A 273 24.88 0.18 -42.04
C LEU A 273 25.15 1.46 -42.84
N ALA A 274 24.64 2.59 -42.33
CA ALA A 274 24.99 3.91 -42.86
C ALA A 274 25.78 4.70 -41.79
N VAL A 275 26.85 5.38 -42.23
CA VAL A 275 27.75 6.10 -41.33
C VAL A 275 27.59 7.59 -41.57
N GLY A 276 27.29 8.34 -40.52
CA GLY A 276 27.39 9.78 -40.46
C GLY A 276 28.77 10.16 -39.88
N TRP A 277 29.45 11.03 -40.54
CA TRP A 277 30.78 11.49 -40.15
C TRP A 277 30.68 12.86 -39.48
N ASN A 278 31.57 13.15 -38.53
CA ASN A 278 31.76 14.51 -38.03
C ASN A 278 32.22 15.44 -39.16
N GLU A 279 31.57 16.54 -39.36
CA GLU A 279 32.07 17.60 -40.22
C GLU A 279 33.33 18.15 -39.55
N THR A 280 34.49 17.96 -40.23
CA THR A 280 35.72 18.64 -39.82
C THR A 280 35.45 20.14 -40.01
N THR A 281 35.29 20.88 -38.91
CA THR A 281 35.29 22.36 -38.98
C THR A 281 36.65 22.74 -39.61
N GLN A 282 36.66 23.05 -40.91
CA GLN A 282 37.77 23.73 -41.50
C GLN A 282 37.80 25.09 -40.88
N GLU A 283 38.68 25.32 -39.90
CA GLU A 283 39.08 26.67 -39.54
C GLU A 283 39.57 27.37 -40.78
N SER A 284 38.71 28.23 -41.32
CA SER A 284 39.10 29.20 -42.35
C SER A 284 40.20 30.06 -41.78
N ARG A 285 41.42 29.87 -42.30
CA ARG A 285 42.52 30.79 -42.16
C ARG A 285 42.21 32.13 -42.86
#